data_ba2240fe57cc66b04af285e3c73db518
#
_entry.id   ba2240fe57cc66b04af285e3c73db518
#
_cell.length_a   1.000
_cell.length_b   1.000
_cell.length_c   1.000
_cell.angle_alpha   90.00
_cell.angle_beta   90.00
_cell.angle_gamma   90.00
#
_symmetry.space_group_name_H-M   'P 1'
#
loop_
_entity.id
_entity.type
_entity.pdbx_description
1 polymer ?
#
loop_
_entity_poly.entity_id
_entity_poly.type
_entity_poly.pdbx_seq_one_letter_code
_entity_poly.pdbx_strand_id
1 'polypeptide(L)'
;MVVDFAKVNVKEQPLLILQNMDDTPIGVLKYAFNVEADLCYNEVSTLSFELPGYVDGKQTPNYEKVVGMRIIDLKDYGRFLLVDPKTESDGVREVKSCTAYSLEYEFTFKKLVLSAGTYNLWNPIAPNDTIIGMILDLMPSWKIGQVDATLIDKYRTFDDSGDKNIYNFIKSDLQESYGCVFDFDTYNRLIYVRDIANEPETTPVLFSMDNLIK
;
A
#
# COMPACT_ATOMS: atom_id res chain seq x y z
N MET A 1 -3.22 9.74 -9.70
CA MET A 1 -4.26 9.63 -10.76
C MET A 1 -5.49 9.04 -10.10
N VAL A 2 -6.61 9.76 -10.09
CA VAL A 2 -7.87 9.23 -9.55
C VAL A 2 -8.57 8.45 -10.65
N VAL A 3 -8.86 7.17 -10.43
CA VAL A 3 -9.62 6.33 -11.35
C VAL A 3 -11.02 6.15 -10.78
N ASP A 4 -11.99 6.81 -11.37
CA ASP A 4 -13.41 6.68 -11.02
C ASP A 4 -14.03 5.58 -11.88
N PHE A 5 -14.13 4.40 -11.33
CA PHE A 5 -14.68 3.24 -12.04
C PHE A 5 -16.19 3.36 -12.34
N ALA A 6 -16.92 4.24 -11.65
CA ALA A 6 -18.33 4.49 -11.95
C ALA A 6 -18.51 5.31 -13.24
N LYS A 7 -17.51 6.09 -13.65
CA LYS A 7 -17.53 6.93 -14.86
C LYS A 7 -16.86 6.27 -16.07
N VAL A 8 -16.05 5.24 -15.84
CA VAL A 8 -15.48 4.45 -16.92
C VAL A 8 -16.55 3.49 -17.40
N ASN A 9 -16.85 3.50 -18.69
CA ASN A 9 -17.82 2.59 -19.31
C ASN A 9 -17.23 1.18 -19.41
N VAL A 10 -16.88 0.60 -18.28
CA VAL A 10 -16.28 -0.72 -18.17
C VAL A 10 -17.43 -1.72 -18.10
N LYS A 11 -17.46 -2.67 -19.00
CA LYS A 11 -18.45 -3.77 -18.99
C LYS A 11 -18.34 -4.66 -17.74
N GLU A 12 -17.23 -4.55 -17.02
CA GLU A 12 -16.95 -5.34 -15.81
C GLU A 12 -16.60 -4.39 -14.67
N GLN A 13 -17.31 -4.51 -13.56
CA GLN A 13 -16.96 -3.80 -12.34
C GLN A 13 -15.62 -4.34 -11.79
N PRO A 14 -14.79 -3.48 -11.17
CA PRO A 14 -13.56 -3.95 -10.54
C PRO A 14 -13.88 -4.99 -9.47
N LEU A 15 -13.14 -6.09 -9.49
CA LEU A 15 -13.31 -7.17 -8.54
C LEU A 15 -12.62 -6.83 -7.22
N LEU A 16 -13.41 -6.65 -6.17
CA LEU A 16 -12.91 -6.48 -4.81
C LEU A 16 -12.97 -7.82 -4.08
N ILE A 17 -11.83 -8.33 -3.65
CA ILE A 17 -11.74 -9.58 -2.88
C ILE A 17 -11.33 -9.24 -1.45
N LEU A 18 -12.20 -9.58 -0.49
CA LEU A 18 -11.92 -9.45 0.93
C LEU A 18 -11.02 -10.62 1.38
N GLN A 19 -9.95 -10.30 2.08
CA GLN A 19 -8.97 -11.28 2.59
C GLN A 19 -8.65 -10.99 4.07
N ASN A 20 -8.14 -12.01 4.75
CA ASN A 20 -7.50 -11.86 6.06
C ASN A 20 -6.10 -11.25 5.91
N MET A 21 -5.49 -10.87 7.05
CA MET A 21 -4.11 -10.35 7.07
C MET A 21 -3.05 -11.37 6.65
N ASP A 22 -3.37 -12.65 6.67
CA ASP A 22 -2.55 -13.77 6.18
C ASP A 22 -2.80 -14.12 4.70
N ASP A 23 -3.44 -13.20 3.97
CA ASP A 23 -3.82 -13.33 2.56
C ASP A 23 -4.84 -14.42 2.24
N THR A 24 -5.42 -15.09 3.26
CA THR A 24 -6.49 -16.07 3.01
C THR A 24 -7.78 -15.39 2.56
N PRO A 25 -8.36 -15.78 1.41
CA PRO A 25 -9.56 -15.15 0.89
C PRO A 25 -10.78 -15.45 1.76
N ILE A 26 -11.58 -14.43 2.03
CA ILE A 26 -12.87 -14.50 2.72
C ILE A 26 -14.01 -14.57 1.70
N GLY A 27 -13.93 -13.76 0.64
CA GLY A 27 -14.91 -13.74 -0.42
C GLY A 27 -14.91 -12.45 -1.24
N VAL A 28 -15.76 -12.44 -2.25
CA VAL A 28 -15.91 -11.31 -3.17
C VAL A 28 -16.94 -10.32 -2.62
N LEU A 29 -16.66 -9.02 -2.72
CA LEU A 29 -17.58 -7.93 -2.38
C LEU A 29 -18.39 -7.53 -3.62
N LYS A 30 -19.24 -8.43 -4.08
CA LYS A 30 -19.99 -8.32 -5.36
C LYS A 30 -20.85 -7.07 -5.47
N TYR A 31 -21.35 -6.56 -4.34
CA TYR A 31 -22.29 -5.43 -4.32
C TYR A 31 -21.61 -4.12 -3.88
N ALA A 32 -20.28 -4.08 -3.87
CA ALA A 32 -19.55 -2.84 -3.65
C ALA A 32 -19.86 -1.86 -4.80
N PHE A 33 -20.07 -0.59 -4.45
CA PHE A 33 -20.34 0.49 -5.39
C PHE A 33 -19.56 1.75 -4.99
N ASN A 34 -19.59 2.78 -5.81
CA ASN A 34 -18.78 3.99 -5.63
C ASN A 34 -17.30 3.66 -5.38
N VAL A 35 -16.79 2.69 -6.17
CA VAL A 35 -15.39 2.25 -6.05
C VAL A 35 -14.49 3.28 -6.71
N GLU A 36 -13.60 3.85 -5.93
CA GLU A 36 -12.64 4.87 -6.38
C GLU A 36 -11.26 4.54 -5.84
N ALA A 37 -10.27 4.50 -6.73
CA ALA A 37 -8.88 4.28 -6.37
C ALA A 37 -8.03 5.48 -6.79
N ASP A 38 -7.32 6.06 -5.84
CA ASP A 38 -6.31 7.09 -6.06
C ASP A 38 -4.92 6.44 -5.94
N LEU A 39 -4.30 6.22 -7.10
CA LEU A 39 -3.01 5.54 -7.18
C LEU A 39 -1.89 6.58 -7.22
N CYS A 40 -1.09 6.58 -6.18
CA CYS A 40 0.00 7.52 -5.98
C CYS A 40 1.35 6.84 -6.23
N TYR A 41 2.25 7.55 -6.92
CA TYR A 41 3.66 7.12 -7.02
C TYR A 41 4.42 7.60 -5.79
N ASN A 42 5.18 6.72 -5.18
CA ASN A 42 6.01 6.99 -4.00
C ASN A 42 5.24 7.54 -2.77
N GLU A 43 3.93 7.31 -2.71
CA GLU A 43 3.05 7.65 -1.59
C GLU A 43 2.02 6.52 -1.40
N VAL A 44 1.35 6.53 -0.24
CA VAL A 44 0.28 5.56 0.01
C VAL A 44 -0.89 5.84 -0.93
N SER A 45 -1.27 4.84 -1.70
CA SER A 45 -2.47 4.88 -2.52
C SER A 45 -3.72 4.64 -1.66
N THR A 46 -4.86 5.18 -2.09
CA THR A 46 -6.13 5.00 -1.37
C THR A 46 -7.17 4.30 -2.24
N LEU A 47 -8.00 3.50 -1.60
CA LEU A 47 -9.17 2.86 -2.18
C LEU A 47 -10.39 3.16 -1.32
N SER A 48 -11.43 3.74 -1.90
CA SER A 48 -12.71 3.95 -1.25
C SER A 48 -13.81 3.16 -1.98
N PHE A 49 -14.77 2.68 -1.23
CA PHE A 49 -15.96 2.00 -1.74
C PHE A 49 -17.06 1.97 -0.70
N GLU A 50 -18.27 1.73 -1.17
CA GLU A 50 -19.44 1.54 -0.31
C GLU A 50 -20.00 0.14 -0.49
N LEU A 51 -20.56 -0.41 0.61
CA LEU A 51 -21.18 -1.73 0.60
C LEU A 51 -22.55 -1.65 1.27
N PRO A 52 -23.66 -1.98 0.57
CA PRO A 52 -25.00 -1.96 1.18
C PRO A 52 -25.15 -3.12 2.15
N GLY A 53 -25.84 -2.90 3.27
CA GLY A 53 -26.13 -3.97 4.25
C GLY A 53 -27.08 -5.02 3.71
N TYR A 54 -28.04 -4.60 2.85
CA TYR A 54 -29.05 -5.46 2.26
C TYR A 54 -29.24 -5.18 0.77
N VAL A 55 -29.44 -6.23 -0.01
CA VAL A 55 -29.80 -6.19 -1.44
C VAL A 55 -30.99 -7.14 -1.62
N ASP A 56 -32.07 -6.66 -2.25
CA ASP A 56 -33.31 -7.41 -2.48
C ASP A 56 -33.85 -8.10 -1.21
N GLY A 57 -33.81 -7.40 -0.07
CA GLY A 57 -34.28 -7.88 1.22
C GLY A 57 -33.43 -8.96 1.88
N LYS A 58 -32.26 -9.27 1.31
CA LYS A 58 -31.28 -10.21 1.86
C LYS A 58 -30.03 -9.46 2.28
N GLN A 59 -29.43 -9.91 3.39
CA GLN A 59 -28.15 -9.37 3.83
C GLN A 59 -27.07 -9.56 2.76
N THR A 60 -26.30 -8.52 2.51
CA THR A 60 -25.19 -8.57 1.56
C THR A 60 -24.14 -9.59 1.99
N PRO A 61 -23.73 -10.50 1.11
CA PRO A 61 -22.69 -11.47 1.44
C PRO A 61 -21.40 -10.79 1.91
N ASN A 62 -20.82 -11.34 2.98
CA ASN A 62 -19.60 -10.86 3.63
C ASN A 62 -19.69 -9.47 4.30
N TYR A 63 -20.85 -8.81 4.34
CA TYR A 63 -21.03 -7.48 4.96
C TYR A 63 -20.44 -7.41 6.37
N GLU A 64 -20.79 -8.36 7.26
CA GLU A 64 -20.29 -8.41 8.64
C GLU A 64 -18.79 -8.70 8.75
N LYS A 65 -18.19 -9.26 7.70
CA LYS A 65 -16.76 -9.58 7.66
C LYS A 65 -15.90 -8.40 7.20
N VAL A 66 -16.52 -7.34 6.66
CA VAL A 66 -15.86 -6.09 6.29
C VAL A 66 -15.66 -5.26 7.56
N VAL A 67 -14.55 -5.49 8.21
CA VAL A 67 -14.10 -4.84 9.46
C VAL A 67 -12.66 -4.35 9.29
N GLY A 68 -12.21 -3.48 10.18
CA GLY A 68 -10.83 -3.01 10.16
C GLY A 68 -9.80 -4.15 10.19
N MET A 69 -8.60 -3.91 9.72
CA MET A 69 -7.52 -4.88 9.60
C MET A 69 -7.88 -6.08 8.71
N ARG A 70 -8.53 -5.79 7.59
CA ARG A 70 -8.74 -6.73 6.48
C ARG A 70 -8.04 -6.21 5.24
N ILE A 71 -7.68 -7.12 4.35
CA ILE A 71 -7.09 -6.78 3.06
C ILE A 71 -8.21 -6.77 2.01
N ILE A 72 -8.21 -5.72 1.20
CA ILE A 72 -8.99 -5.63 -0.03
C ILE A 72 -8.02 -5.82 -1.19
N ASP A 73 -8.15 -6.94 -1.89
CA ASP A 73 -7.43 -7.18 -3.14
C ASP A 73 -8.26 -6.56 -4.28
N LEU A 74 -7.77 -5.48 -4.84
CA LEU A 74 -8.30 -4.85 -6.04
C LEU A 74 -7.51 -5.41 -7.22
N LYS A 75 -8.10 -6.40 -7.89
CA LYS A 75 -7.46 -7.13 -8.98
C LYS A 75 -6.78 -6.17 -9.98
N ASP A 76 -5.53 -6.45 -10.33
CA ASP A 76 -4.68 -5.71 -11.26
C ASP A 76 -4.16 -4.36 -10.76
N TYR A 77 -4.57 -3.89 -9.56
CA TYR A 77 -4.16 -2.59 -9.02
C TYR A 77 -3.38 -2.69 -7.71
N GLY A 78 -3.54 -3.74 -6.93
CA GLY A 78 -2.82 -3.93 -5.69
C GLY A 78 -3.69 -4.40 -4.53
N ARG A 79 -3.06 -4.60 -3.39
CA ARG A 79 -3.71 -4.92 -2.12
C ARG A 79 -3.74 -3.71 -1.22
N PHE A 80 -4.88 -3.52 -0.56
CA PHE A 80 -5.16 -2.38 0.30
C PHE A 80 -5.57 -2.87 1.69
N LEU A 81 -5.07 -2.22 2.71
CA LEU A 81 -5.44 -2.45 4.10
C LEU A 81 -6.67 -1.62 4.45
N LEU A 82 -7.75 -2.27 4.81
CA LEU A 82 -8.97 -1.63 5.30
C LEU A 82 -8.76 -1.16 6.75
N VAL A 83 -8.89 0.14 7.00
CA VAL A 83 -8.55 0.69 8.31
C VAL A 83 -9.79 0.87 9.18
N ASP A 84 -10.75 1.65 8.79
CA ASP A 84 -11.91 1.99 9.63
C ASP A 84 -13.20 2.07 8.81
N PRO A 85 -13.85 0.92 8.54
CA PRO A 85 -15.13 0.93 7.85
C PRO A 85 -16.22 1.52 8.75
N LYS A 86 -16.95 2.53 8.26
CA LYS A 86 -18.02 3.21 8.98
C LYS A 86 -19.37 2.73 8.50
N THR A 87 -20.24 2.34 9.43
CA THR A 87 -21.62 1.99 9.12
C THR A 87 -22.51 3.20 9.31
N GLU A 88 -23.25 3.55 8.26
CA GLU A 88 -24.25 4.60 8.27
C GLU A 88 -25.64 3.98 8.03
N SER A 89 -26.64 4.42 8.80
CA SER A 89 -28.04 3.96 8.66
C SER A 89 -28.99 5.14 8.78
N ASP A 90 -29.93 5.23 7.85
CA ASP A 90 -31.05 6.18 7.89
C ASP A 90 -32.33 5.56 8.47
N GLY A 91 -32.23 4.35 9.03
CA GLY A 91 -33.35 3.56 9.56
C GLY A 91 -34.06 2.72 8.49
N VAL A 92 -33.80 2.94 7.21
CA VAL A 92 -34.36 2.19 6.08
C VAL A 92 -33.24 1.46 5.31
N ARG A 93 -32.12 2.14 5.17
CA ARG A 93 -30.95 1.63 4.46
C ARG A 93 -29.73 1.67 5.38
N GLU A 94 -28.93 0.64 5.28
CA GLU A 94 -27.66 0.54 5.95
C GLU A 94 -26.56 0.40 4.89
N VAL A 95 -25.55 1.24 4.99
CA VAL A 95 -24.40 1.25 4.07
C VAL A 95 -23.12 1.32 4.90
N LYS A 96 -22.12 0.57 4.49
CA LYS A 96 -20.80 0.61 5.05
C LYS A 96 -19.88 1.37 4.10
N SER A 97 -19.41 2.55 4.54
CA SER A 97 -18.41 3.34 3.83
C SER A 97 -17.03 2.88 4.24
N CYS A 98 -16.20 2.52 3.29
CA CYS A 98 -14.91 1.89 3.48
C CYS A 98 -13.80 2.73 2.85
N THR A 99 -12.73 2.95 3.61
CA THR A 99 -11.47 3.52 3.12
C THR A 99 -10.35 2.54 3.44
N ALA A 100 -9.59 2.20 2.44
CA ALA A 100 -8.43 1.33 2.54
C ALA A 100 -7.19 2.02 1.95
N TYR A 101 -6.03 1.70 2.48
CA TYR A 101 -4.75 2.24 2.07
C TYR A 101 -3.89 1.11 1.49
N SER A 102 -3.07 1.41 0.49
CA SER A 102 -2.14 0.41 -0.06
C SER A 102 -1.34 -0.27 1.06
N LEU A 103 -1.03 -1.55 0.87
CA LEU A 103 -0.67 -2.45 1.97
C LEU A 103 0.59 -2.01 2.74
N GLU A 104 1.50 -1.26 2.12
CA GLU A 104 2.65 -0.66 2.81
C GLU A 104 2.25 0.32 3.93
N TYR A 105 0.99 0.72 4.02
CA TYR A 105 0.47 1.46 5.17
C TYR A 105 0.67 0.71 6.51
N GLU A 106 0.85 -0.61 6.47
CA GLU A 106 1.19 -1.41 7.67
C GLU A 106 2.44 -0.88 8.40
N PHE A 107 3.39 -0.30 7.67
CA PHE A 107 4.62 0.26 8.24
C PHE A 107 4.36 1.46 9.16
N THR A 108 3.18 2.07 9.08
CA THR A 108 2.79 3.15 10.00
C THR A 108 2.49 2.66 11.42
N PHE A 109 2.21 1.36 11.60
CA PHE A 109 1.87 0.78 12.90
C PHE A 109 3.09 0.36 13.73
N LYS A 110 4.27 0.45 13.17
CA LYS A 110 5.52 0.05 13.83
C LYS A 110 6.49 1.22 13.88
N LYS A 111 7.34 1.22 14.90
CA LYS A 111 8.43 2.19 15.05
C LYS A 111 9.75 1.44 15.04
N LEU A 112 10.73 1.97 14.32
CA LEU A 112 12.11 1.55 14.40
C LEU A 112 12.83 2.52 15.34
N VAL A 113 13.41 2.02 16.41
CA VAL A 113 14.21 2.81 17.34
C VAL A 113 15.68 2.66 16.97
N LEU A 114 16.26 3.71 16.40
CA LEU A 114 17.70 3.80 16.15
C LEU A 114 18.34 4.77 17.15
N SER A 115 19.48 4.36 17.70
CA SER A 115 20.37 5.28 18.42
C SER A 115 21.18 6.11 17.44
N ALA A 116 21.77 7.21 17.89
CA ALA A 116 22.70 7.98 17.07
C ALA A 116 23.88 7.07 16.63
N GLY A 117 24.18 7.08 15.33
CA GLY A 117 25.21 6.21 14.77
C GLY A 117 25.26 6.18 13.25
N THR A 118 26.22 5.45 12.72
CA THR A 118 26.38 5.24 11.27
C THR A 118 25.87 3.86 10.91
N TYR A 119 24.96 3.81 9.96
CA TYR A 119 24.25 2.62 9.55
C TYR A 119 24.45 2.33 8.07
N ASN A 120 24.56 1.04 7.74
CA ASN A 120 24.50 0.54 6.38
C ASN A 120 23.05 0.44 5.93
N LEU A 121 22.72 0.86 4.69
CA LEU A 121 21.38 0.70 4.15
C LEU A 121 21.04 -0.77 3.96
N TRP A 122 21.87 -1.48 3.19
CA TRP A 122 21.67 -2.89 2.86
C TRP A 122 22.97 -3.61 2.56
N ASN A 123 23.09 -4.84 3.09
CA ASN A 123 24.13 -5.79 2.72
C ASN A 123 23.51 -7.20 2.63
N PRO A 124 23.51 -7.84 1.46
CA PRO A 124 22.92 -9.17 1.29
C PRO A 124 23.65 -10.29 2.03
N ILE A 125 24.92 -10.07 2.43
CA ILE A 125 25.72 -11.04 3.18
C ILE A 125 25.44 -10.95 4.68
N ALA A 126 25.18 -9.74 5.19
CA ALA A 126 24.89 -9.48 6.60
C ALA A 126 23.63 -8.58 6.72
N PRO A 127 22.46 -9.08 6.30
CA PRO A 127 21.25 -8.27 6.23
C PRO A 127 20.82 -7.72 7.60
N ASN A 128 20.97 -8.49 8.67
CA ASN A 128 20.50 -8.10 10.01
C ASN A 128 21.28 -6.90 10.59
N ASP A 129 22.47 -6.62 10.08
CA ASP A 129 23.29 -5.48 10.52
C ASP A 129 22.96 -4.18 9.73
N THR A 130 21.85 -4.16 8.99
CA THR A 130 21.45 -3.06 8.12
C THR A 130 20.13 -2.46 8.54
N ILE A 131 19.88 -1.21 8.15
CA ILE A 131 18.58 -0.55 8.46
C ILE A 131 17.42 -1.33 7.86
N ILE A 132 17.55 -1.76 6.60
CA ILE A 132 16.49 -2.53 5.92
C ILE A 132 16.26 -3.85 6.66
N GLY A 133 17.32 -4.54 7.09
CA GLY A 133 17.19 -5.76 7.89
C GLY A 133 16.44 -5.54 9.20
N MET A 134 16.78 -4.47 9.93
CA MET A 134 16.07 -4.09 11.17
C MET A 134 14.59 -3.78 10.91
N ILE A 135 14.26 -3.14 9.77
CA ILE A 135 12.88 -2.91 9.36
C ILE A 135 12.16 -4.23 9.09
N LEU A 136 12.80 -5.16 8.38
CA LEU A 136 12.20 -6.46 8.05
C LEU A 136 11.99 -7.34 9.29
N ASP A 137 12.85 -7.25 10.30
CA ASP A 137 12.65 -7.93 11.59
C ASP A 137 11.36 -7.47 12.28
N LEU A 138 11.00 -6.20 12.13
CA LEU A 138 9.73 -5.67 12.64
C LEU A 138 8.53 -5.96 11.73
N MET A 139 8.79 -6.24 10.45
CA MET A 139 7.79 -6.47 9.40
C MET A 139 8.02 -7.83 8.71
N PRO A 140 7.89 -8.96 9.43
CA PRO A 140 8.31 -10.28 8.94
C PRO A 140 7.48 -10.82 7.76
N SER A 141 6.35 -10.21 7.46
CA SER A 141 5.54 -10.52 6.28
C SER A 141 6.13 -9.96 4.98
N TRP A 142 7.04 -8.97 5.08
CA TRP A 142 7.69 -8.35 3.93
C TRP A 142 9.08 -8.90 3.68
N LYS A 143 9.54 -8.82 2.44
CA LYS A 143 10.86 -9.28 2.00
C LYS A 143 11.49 -8.27 1.05
N ILE A 144 12.81 -8.35 0.88
CA ILE A 144 13.49 -7.61 -0.19
C ILE A 144 13.28 -8.34 -1.51
N GLY A 145 12.80 -7.59 -2.51
CA GLY A 145 12.79 -8.01 -3.90
C GLY A 145 14.13 -7.72 -4.55
N GLN A 146 14.54 -6.44 -4.53
CA GLN A 146 15.81 -5.99 -5.09
C GLN A 146 16.25 -4.68 -4.44
N VAL A 147 17.56 -4.52 -4.30
CA VAL A 147 18.21 -3.24 -3.96
C VAL A 147 19.25 -2.96 -5.05
N ASP A 148 19.26 -1.75 -5.57
CA ASP A 148 20.23 -1.36 -6.59
C ASP A 148 21.67 -1.49 -6.08
N ALA A 149 22.57 -1.96 -6.95
CA ALA A 149 23.95 -2.26 -6.57
C ALA A 149 24.71 -1.05 -5.99
N THR A 150 24.36 0.16 -6.44
CA THR A 150 24.96 1.42 -5.93
C THR A 150 24.56 1.77 -4.51
N LEU A 151 23.52 1.12 -3.98
CA LEU A 151 22.98 1.30 -2.63
C LEU A 151 23.49 0.24 -1.64
N ILE A 152 24.12 -0.83 -2.14
CA ILE A 152 24.72 -1.87 -1.30
C ILE A 152 25.96 -1.28 -0.62
N ASP A 153 26.12 -1.57 0.69
CA ASP A 153 27.19 -1.06 1.53
C ASP A 153 27.31 0.47 1.56
N LYS A 154 26.21 1.17 1.34
CA LYS A 154 26.13 2.62 1.48
C LYS A 154 25.81 2.99 2.93
N TYR A 155 26.68 3.78 3.53
CA TYR A 155 26.59 4.17 4.94
C TYR A 155 26.13 5.61 5.10
N ARG A 156 25.30 5.87 6.11
CA ARG A 156 24.86 7.22 6.51
C ARG A 156 24.76 7.31 8.02
N THR A 157 24.97 8.52 8.54
CA THR A 157 24.86 8.81 9.97
C THR A 157 23.51 9.41 10.27
N PHE A 158 22.85 8.90 11.30
CA PHE A 158 21.61 9.39 11.86
C PHE A 158 21.83 9.81 13.30
N ASP A 159 21.11 10.84 13.75
CA ASP A 159 21.13 11.25 15.16
C ASP A 159 20.37 10.23 16.00
N ASP A 160 19.07 10.18 15.88
CA ASP A 160 18.19 9.11 16.31
C ASP A 160 16.94 9.07 15.41
N SER A 161 16.17 7.99 15.48
CA SER A 161 14.95 7.88 14.67
C SER A 161 13.78 8.70 15.22
N GLY A 162 13.91 9.24 16.42
CA GLY A 162 12.84 9.97 17.12
C GLY A 162 11.58 9.13 17.28
N ASP A 163 10.42 9.79 17.25
CA ASP A 163 9.10 9.17 17.42
C ASP A 163 8.43 8.76 16.09
N LYS A 164 9.18 8.72 14.99
CA LYS A 164 8.63 8.39 13.67
C LYS A 164 8.26 6.91 13.58
N ASN A 165 7.14 6.63 12.91
CA ASN A 165 6.86 5.27 12.46
C ASN A 165 7.78 4.88 11.29
N ILE A 166 7.85 3.58 10.99
CA ILE A 166 8.75 3.07 9.94
C ILE A 166 8.44 3.69 8.58
N TYR A 167 7.18 3.85 8.21
CA TYR A 167 6.81 4.45 6.93
C TYR A 167 7.36 5.87 6.80
N ASN A 168 7.11 6.72 7.79
CA ASN A 168 7.60 8.09 7.78
C ASN A 168 9.13 8.16 7.83
N PHE A 169 9.77 7.25 8.57
CA PHE A 169 11.23 7.16 8.59
C PHE A 169 11.80 6.79 7.21
N ILE A 170 11.18 5.83 6.51
CA ILE A 170 11.57 5.50 5.13
C ILE A 170 11.44 6.75 4.25
N LYS A 171 10.28 7.42 4.28
CA LYS A 171 9.97 8.53 3.36
C LYS A 171 10.77 9.80 3.63
N SER A 172 10.92 10.20 4.90
CA SER A 172 11.56 11.47 5.24
C SER A 172 13.07 11.36 5.47
N ASP A 173 13.56 10.22 5.96
CA ASP A 173 14.96 10.11 6.37
C ASP A 173 15.77 9.19 5.46
N LEU A 174 15.29 7.97 5.19
CA LEU A 174 16.07 7.03 4.39
C LEU A 174 16.16 7.46 2.93
N GLN A 175 15.03 7.83 2.31
CA GLN A 175 15.02 8.23 0.91
C GLN A 175 15.92 9.44 0.67
N GLU A 176 15.84 10.46 1.53
CA GLU A 176 16.66 11.66 1.41
C GLU A 176 18.15 11.34 1.67
N SER A 177 18.46 10.67 2.79
CA SER A 177 19.84 10.42 3.19
C SER A 177 20.61 9.53 2.22
N TYR A 178 19.95 8.51 1.67
CA TYR A 178 20.59 7.56 0.74
C TYR A 178 20.41 7.93 -0.73
N GLY A 179 19.51 8.86 -1.06
CA GLY A 179 19.17 9.23 -2.44
C GLY A 179 18.48 8.08 -3.17
N CYS A 180 17.47 7.48 -2.55
CA CYS A 180 16.79 6.31 -3.08
C CYS A 180 15.28 6.44 -2.99
N VAL A 181 14.57 5.56 -3.70
CA VAL A 181 13.11 5.40 -3.62
C VAL A 181 12.80 3.98 -3.17
N PHE A 182 11.82 3.86 -2.27
CA PHE A 182 11.27 2.58 -1.86
C PHE A 182 9.95 2.34 -2.60
N ASP A 183 9.91 1.26 -3.36
CA ASP A 183 8.76 0.82 -4.13
C ASP A 183 8.22 -0.51 -3.54
N PHE A 184 6.91 -0.63 -3.39
CA PHE A 184 6.27 -1.73 -2.66
C PHE A 184 5.38 -2.56 -3.58
N ASP A 185 5.75 -3.82 -3.82
CA ASP A 185 4.87 -4.80 -4.43
C ASP A 185 3.94 -5.38 -3.35
N THR A 186 2.73 -4.87 -3.31
CA THR A 186 1.72 -5.27 -2.31
C THR A 186 1.19 -6.69 -2.51
N TYR A 187 1.30 -7.26 -3.73
CA TYR A 187 0.88 -8.63 -3.98
C TYR A 187 1.84 -9.67 -3.39
N ASN A 188 3.13 -9.44 -3.57
CA ASN A 188 4.17 -10.37 -3.13
C ASN A 188 4.82 -9.94 -1.81
N ARG A 189 4.41 -8.78 -1.25
CA ARG A 189 5.01 -8.14 -0.07
C ARG A 189 6.53 -7.98 -0.25
N LEU A 190 6.92 -7.45 -1.42
CA LEU A 190 8.31 -7.18 -1.73
C LEU A 190 8.61 -5.69 -1.68
N ILE A 191 9.81 -5.37 -1.20
CA ILE A 191 10.35 -4.02 -1.18
C ILE A 191 11.47 -3.94 -2.22
N TYR A 192 11.35 -3.00 -3.13
CA TYR A 192 12.40 -2.65 -4.08
C TYR A 192 13.00 -1.31 -3.68
N VAL A 193 14.33 -1.22 -3.69
CA VAL A 193 15.03 0.03 -3.35
C VAL A 193 15.88 0.45 -4.54
N ARG A 194 15.50 1.57 -5.13
CA ARG A 194 16.11 2.09 -6.36
C ARG A 194 16.92 3.34 -6.07
N ASP A 195 18.06 3.46 -6.69
CA ASP A 195 18.88 4.67 -6.63
C ASP A 195 18.28 5.72 -7.59
N ILE A 196 17.96 6.90 -7.06
CA ILE A 196 17.41 8.00 -7.85
C ILE A 196 18.36 8.39 -9.01
N ALA A 197 19.68 8.27 -8.80
CA ALA A 197 20.65 8.56 -9.84
C ALA A 197 20.59 7.60 -11.04
N ASN A 198 20.01 6.41 -10.87
CA ASN A 198 19.85 5.40 -11.91
C ASN A 198 18.47 5.44 -12.57
N GLU A 199 17.54 6.25 -12.06
CA GLU A 199 16.27 6.43 -12.74
C GLU A 199 16.49 7.10 -14.10
N PRO A 200 15.88 6.58 -15.18
CA PRO A 200 16.01 7.21 -16.48
C PRO A 200 15.46 8.65 -16.40
N GLU A 201 16.25 9.62 -16.83
CA GLU A 201 15.90 11.06 -16.84
C GLU A 201 14.59 11.36 -17.60
N THR A 202 14.13 10.42 -18.39
CA THR A 202 12.87 10.52 -19.12
C THR A 202 12.19 9.17 -19.17
N THR A 203 11.12 9.00 -18.39
CA THR A 203 10.10 8.02 -18.75
C THR A 203 9.36 8.62 -19.96
N PRO A 204 9.42 8.02 -21.16
CA PRO A 204 8.62 8.50 -22.26
C PRO A 204 7.14 8.27 -21.88
N VAL A 205 6.51 9.30 -21.35
CA VAL A 205 5.06 9.30 -21.18
C VAL A 205 4.48 9.47 -22.59
N LEU A 206 4.15 8.37 -23.21
CA LEU A 206 3.43 8.37 -24.47
C LEU A 206 1.99 8.81 -24.16
N PHE A 207 1.74 10.11 -24.29
CA PHE A 207 0.38 10.62 -24.40
C PHE A 207 -0.14 10.28 -25.79
N SER A 208 -0.79 9.13 -25.94
CA SER A 208 -1.59 8.90 -27.13
C SER A 208 -2.93 9.62 -26.98
N MET A 209 -3.53 10.06 -28.10
CA MET A 209 -4.87 10.66 -28.11
C MET A 209 -5.93 9.70 -27.52
N ASP A 210 -5.64 8.41 -27.51
CA ASP A 210 -6.50 7.36 -26.95
C ASP A 210 -6.43 7.29 -25.43
N ASN A 211 -5.38 7.86 -24.81
CA ASN A 211 -5.20 7.94 -23.36
C ASN A 211 -5.66 9.29 -22.77
N LEU A 212 -6.06 10.23 -23.61
CA LEU A 212 -6.74 11.44 -23.19
C LEU A 212 -8.21 11.09 -22.95
N ILE A 213 -8.53 10.83 -21.70
CA ILE A 213 -9.92 10.69 -21.25
C ILE A 213 -10.61 12.01 -21.55
N LYS A 214 -11.62 11.93 -22.43
CA LYS A 214 -12.51 13.03 -22.74
C LYS A 214 -13.46 13.29 -21.61
#